data_51499aabc1b557d150a1b1979808bfd8
#
_entry.id   51499aabc1b557d150a1b1979808bfd8
#
_cell.length_a   1.000
_cell.length_b   1.000
_cell.length_c   1.000
_cell.angle_alpha   90.00
_cell.angle_beta   90.00
_cell.angle_gamma   90.00
#
_symmetry.space_group_name_H-M   'P 1'
#
loop_
_entity.id
_entity.type
_entity.pdbx_description
1 polymer ?
#
loop_
_entity_poly.entity_id
_entity_poly.type
_entity_poly.pdbx_seq_one_letter_code
_entity_poly.pdbx_strand_id
1 'polypeptide(L)'
;SSILRDLFNDSFSSIVTNDETLFLEIKEYLQEIAPNKESIVKLYNSKVPMFEKFGIERQIKTSFGKTVSMSKGAYLVIEHTEALHVIDVNSGNRSNKASSQADTALEVNLIAASEIARQLQLRDMGGIIVVDFIDMHTAEHRQKLYEHLRAEMAFDKTKHKILPPSKFGLVQITRQRVRPELVIKTQEPNPSGNGEVEAPIVLLDKIEADLDKLILSKKHQKIVLNTHPFIAAYLRKGTPSVQQKWFIKYKKWIKILPRDAYQYLRYDFSNAQGEHIK
;
A
#
# COMPACT_ATOMS: atom_id res chain seq x y z
N SER A 1 -10.34 -25.14 5.51
CA SER A 1 -11.82 -24.97 5.32
C SER A 1 -12.43 -23.87 6.19
N SER A 2 -11.96 -23.63 7.45
CA SER A 2 -12.54 -22.60 8.34
C SER A 2 -12.53 -21.18 7.75
N ILE A 3 -11.46 -20.78 7.05
CA ILE A 3 -11.36 -19.47 6.40
C ILE A 3 -12.44 -19.30 5.32
N LEU A 4 -12.67 -20.32 4.50
CA LEU A 4 -13.72 -20.28 3.49
C LEU A 4 -15.10 -20.18 4.11
N ARG A 5 -15.38 -20.98 5.15
CA ARG A 5 -16.66 -20.91 5.88
C ARG A 5 -16.96 -19.50 6.38
N ASP A 6 -15.94 -18.81 6.88
CA ASP A 6 -16.11 -17.51 7.55
C ASP A 6 -16.07 -16.32 6.58
N LEU A 7 -15.38 -16.45 5.44
CA LEU A 7 -15.12 -15.34 4.50
C LEU A 7 -15.76 -15.50 3.12
N PHE A 8 -16.11 -16.74 2.71
CA PHE A 8 -16.64 -16.98 1.37
C PHE A 8 -17.96 -16.25 1.14
N ASN A 9 -18.08 -15.60 0.01
CA ASN A 9 -19.29 -14.91 -0.45
C ASN A 9 -19.30 -14.85 -2.00
N ASP A 10 -20.37 -14.33 -2.58
CA ASP A 10 -20.56 -14.28 -4.02
C ASP A 10 -19.57 -13.40 -4.80
N SER A 11 -18.85 -12.52 -4.13
CA SER A 11 -17.84 -11.64 -4.76
C SER A 11 -16.54 -12.36 -5.16
N PHE A 12 -16.32 -13.60 -4.67
CA PHE A 12 -15.14 -14.38 -5.04
C PHE A 12 -15.17 -14.78 -6.51
N SER A 13 -14.17 -14.34 -7.27
CA SER A 13 -13.98 -14.68 -8.68
C SER A 13 -13.02 -15.86 -8.90
N SER A 14 -12.10 -16.12 -7.99
CA SER A 14 -11.20 -17.25 -8.03
C SER A 14 -10.62 -17.58 -6.66
N ILE A 15 -10.38 -18.86 -6.42
CA ILE A 15 -9.64 -19.41 -5.27
C ILE A 15 -8.47 -20.19 -5.85
N VAL A 16 -7.26 -19.84 -5.50
CA VAL A 16 -6.06 -20.42 -6.07
C VAL A 16 -5.18 -21.01 -4.97
N THR A 17 -4.77 -22.25 -5.16
CA THR A 17 -3.83 -22.96 -4.26
C THR A 17 -2.77 -23.69 -5.08
N ASN A 18 -1.59 -23.88 -4.53
CA ASN A 18 -0.52 -24.72 -5.09
C ASN A 18 -0.39 -26.08 -4.38
N ASP A 19 -1.32 -26.39 -3.48
CA ASP A 19 -1.40 -27.66 -2.76
C ASP A 19 -2.58 -28.49 -3.33
N GLU A 20 -2.27 -29.68 -3.82
CA GLU A 20 -3.26 -30.57 -4.45
C GLU A 20 -4.30 -31.08 -3.45
N THR A 21 -3.89 -31.36 -2.21
CA THR A 21 -4.80 -31.85 -1.16
C THR A 21 -5.80 -30.76 -0.80
N LEU A 22 -5.30 -29.54 -0.57
CA LEU A 22 -6.14 -28.38 -0.26
C LEU A 22 -7.06 -28.04 -1.45
N PHE A 23 -6.59 -28.21 -2.69
CA PHE A 23 -7.42 -28.01 -3.88
C PHE A 23 -8.64 -28.93 -3.88
N LEU A 24 -8.45 -30.22 -3.60
CA LEU A 24 -9.53 -31.21 -3.56
C LEU A 24 -10.49 -30.91 -2.40
N GLU A 25 -9.98 -30.65 -1.20
CA GLU A 25 -10.80 -30.30 -0.04
C GLU A 25 -11.67 -29.05 -0.28
N ILE A 26 -11.12 -28.01 -0.90
CA ILE A 26 -11.86 -26.80 -1.23
C ILE A 26 -12.95 -27.09 -2.25
N LYS A 27 -12.64 -27.91 -3.24
CA LYS A 27 -13.57 -28.31 -4.29
C LYS A 27 -14.77 -29.06 -3.71
N GLU A 28 -14.52 -30.10 -2.93
CA GLU A 28 -15.54 -30.88 -2.24
C GLU A 28 -16.41 -29.98 -1.35
N TYR A 29 -15.78 -29.11 -0.56
CA TYR A 29 -16.51 -28.17 0.29
C TYR A 29 -17.43 -27.24 -0.51
N LEU A 30 -16.95 -26.68 -1.64
CA LEU A 30 -17.79 -25.83 -2.47
C LEU A 30 -18.89 -26.59 -3.21
N GLN A 31 -18.68 -27.87 -3.55
CA GLN A 31 -19.73 -28.70 -4.12
C GLN A 31 -20.93 -28.84 -3.17
N GLU A 32 -20.68 -28.87 -1.86
CA GLU A 32 -21.73 -28.97 -0.86
C GLU A 32 -22.47 -27.64 -0.62
N ILE A 33 -21.73 -26.51 -0.53
CA ILE A 33 -22.32 -25.23 -0.10
C ILE A 33 -22.68 -24.29 -1.26
N ALA A 34 -21.98 -24.39 -2.40
CA ALA A 34 -22.14 -23.55 -3.57
C ALA A 34 -21.73 -24.28 -4.87
N PRO A 35 -22.49 -25.28 -5.36
CA PRO A 35 -22.10 -26.13 -6.50
C PRO A 35 -21.78 -25.34 -7.76
N ASN A 36 -22.46 -24.23 -7.98
CA ASN A 36 -22.23 -23.34 -9.14
C ASN A 36 -20.90 -22.56 -9.08
N LYS A 37 -20.20 -22.58 -7.95
CA LYS A 37 -18.93 -21.88 -7.72
C LYS A 37 -17.71 -22.83 -7.69
N GLU A 38 -17.87 -24.11 -7.84
CA GLU A 38 -16.75 -25.07 -7.85
C GLU A 38 -15.68 -24.73 -8.88
N SER A 39 -16.09 -24.22 -10.05
CA SER A 39 -15.19 -23.87 -11.16
C SER A 39 -14.23 -22.71 -10.87
N ILE A 40 -14.46 -21.93 -9.82
CA ILE A 40 -13.55 -20.84 -9.41
C ILE A 40 -12.29 -21.35 -8.71
N VAL A 41 -12.27 -22.60 -8.23
CA VAL A 41 -11.10 -23.22 -7.60
C VAL A 41 -10.09 -23.63 -8.66
N LYS A 42 -8.85 -23.20 -8.49
CA LYS A 42 -7.76 -23.44 -9.45
C LYS A 42 -6.51 -23.95 -8.76
N LEU A 43 -5.96 -25.04 -9.30
CA LEU A 43 -4.65 -25.52 -8.89
C LEU A 43 -3.55 -24.74 -9.63
N TYR A 44 -2.57 -24.23 -8.88
CA TYR A 44 -1.47 -23.43 -9.42
C TYR A 44 -0.21 -24.29 -9.59
N ASN A 45 0.19 -24.51 -10.84
CA ASN A 45 1.34 -25.33 -11.23
C ASN A 45 2.33 -24.54 -12.11
N SER A 46 2.75 -23.34 -11.67
CA SER A 46 3.75 -22.56 -12.40
C SER A 46 5.10 -22.55 -11.67
N LYS A 47 6.20 -22.36 -12.42
CA LYS A 47 7.54 -22.17 -11.87
C LYS A 47 7.73 -20.87 -11.09
N VAL A 48 6.90 -19.86 -11.37
CA VAL A 48 6.91 -18.58 -10.64
C VAL A 48 6.17 -18.77 -9.31
N PRO A 49 6.70 -18.33 -8.16
CA PRO A 49 6.00 -18.39 -6.88
C PRO A 49 4.60 -17.74 -6.98
N MET A 50 3.60 -18.38 -6.40
CA MET A 50 2.20 -17.96 -6.53
C MET A 50 1.97 -16.53 -6.05
N PHE A 51 2.50 -16.14 -4.90
CA PHE A 51 2.34 -14.80 -4.35
C PHE A 51 3.02 -13.73 -5.20
N GLU A 52 4.17 -14.06 -5.81
CA GLU A 52 4.83 -13.17 -6.76
C GLU A 52 3.97 -13.00 -8.05
N LYS A 53 3.43 -14.10 -8.58
CA LYS A 53 2.57 -14.10 -9.77
C LYS A 53 1.35 -13.20 -9.62
N PHE A 54 0.72 -13.23 -8.45
CA PHE A 54 -0.47 -12.44 -8.15
C PHE A 54 -0.15 -11.07 -7.52
N GLY A 55 1.13 -10.72 -7.35
CA GLY A 55 1.56 -9.46 -6.75
C GLY A 55 1.24 -9.33 -5.26
N ILE A 56 0.93 -10.45 -4.59
CA ILE A 56 0.54 -10.47 -3.16
C ILE A 56 1.73 -10.11 -2.27
N GLU A 57 2.93 -10.59 -2.61
CA GLU A 57 4.14 -10.26 -1.85
C GLU A 57 4.41 -8.75 -1.83
N ARG A 58 4.23 -8.08 -2.98
CA ARG A 58 4.31 -6.62 -3.06
C ARG A 58 3.26 -5.96 -2.16
N GLN A 59 2.00 -6.41 -2.24
CA GLN A 59 0.90 -5.87 -1.43
C GLN A 59 1.16 -6.04 0.07
N ILE A 60 1.68 -7.21 0.49
CA ILE A 60 2.06 -7.44 1.89
C ILE A 60 3.14 -6.43 2.31
N LYS A 61 4.24 -6.34 1.57
CA LYS A 61 5.36 -5.45 1.93
C LYS A 61 4.95 -3.97 1.95
N THR A 62 4.11 -3.52 1.02
CA THR A 62 3.63 -2.14 0.98
C THR A 62 2.58 -1.83 2.05
N SER A 63 1.75 -2.81 2.39
CA SER A 63 0.64 -2.62 3.35
C SER A 63 1.05 -2.78 4.81
N PHE A 64 2.15 -3.49 5.12
CA PHE A 64 2.60 -3.74 6.50
C PHE A 64 3.85 -2.94 6.89
N GLY A 65 4.35 -2.08 6.03
CA GLY A 65 5.45 -1.16 6.34
C GLY A 65 5.07 -0.11 7.39
N LYS A 66 6.09 0.50 8.02
CA LYS A 66 5.88 1.67 8.90
C LYS A 66 5.20 2.82 8.15
N THR A 67 5.57 3.01 6.89
CA THR A 67 4.98 4.02 5.99
C THR A 67 4.03 3.33 5.01
N VAL A 68 2.80 3.79 4.93
CA VAL A 68 1.77 3.29 4.00
C VAL A 68 1.44 4.39 3.00
N SER A 69 1.78 4.17 1.74
CA SER A 69 1.49 5.11 0.66
C SER A 69 0.01 5.11 0.32
N MET A 70 -0.54 6.30 0.14
CA MET A 70 -1.91 6.51 -0.28
C MET A 70 -1.97 7.13 -1.69
N SER A 71 -3.18 7.23 -2.24
CA SER A 71 -3.39 7.90 -3.51
C SER A 71 -2.91 9.36 -3.47
N LYS A 72 -2.56 9.90 -4.63
CA LYS A 72 -2.14 11.29 -4.82
C LYS A 72 -0.85 11.69 -4.06
N GLY A 73 -0.02 10.72 -3.65
CA GLY A 73 1.28 10.96 -3.01
C GLY A 73 1.23 11.26 -1.51
N ALA A 74 0.07 11.18 -0.89
CA ALA A 74 -0.07 11.21 0.56
C ALA A 74 0.37 9.88 1.18
N TYR A 75 0.66 9.85 2.48
CA TYR A 75 1.06 8.63 3.17
C TYR A 75 0.74 8.69 4.66
N LEU A 76 0.59 7.51 5.26
CA LEU A 76 0.49 7.33 6.71
C LEU A 76 1.84 6.89 7.27
N VAL A 77 2.15 7.31 8.48
CA VAL A 77 3.20 6.73 9.32
C VAL A 77 2.53 6.05 10.50
N ILE A 78 2.71 4.72 10.62
CA ILE A 78 2.08 3.91 11.66
C ILE A 78 3.16 3.46 12.63
N GLU A 79 3.04 3.82 13.88
CA GLU A 79 3.95 3.46 14.95
C GLU A 79 3.23 2.77 16.11
N HIS A 80 3.93 1.84 16.73
CA HIS A 80 3.45 1.10 17.89
C HIS A 80 4.27 1.53 19.09
N THR A 81 3.59 1.97 20.14
CA THR A 81 4.19 2.21 21.45
C THR A 81 3.78 1.07 22.38
N GLU A 82 4.31 1.04 23.59
CA GLU A 82 3.93 0.05 24.59
C GLU A 82 2.43 0.06 24.92
N ALA A 83 1.80 1.23 24.92
CA ALA A 83 0.42 1.40 25.39
C ALA A 83 -0.60 1.65 24.28
N LEU A 84 -0.19 2.22 23.16
CA LEU A 84 -1.11 2.68 22.11
C LEU A 84 -0.44 2.66 20.73
N HIS A 85 -1.28 2.74 19.70
CA HIS A 85 -0.84 2.93 18.31
C HIS A 85 -0.98 4.41 17.95
N VAL A 86 -0.01 4.92 17.20
CA VAL A 86 -0.03 6.30 16.68
C VAL A 86 0.01 6.24 15.16
N ILE A 87 -0.86 7.01 14.53
CA ILE A 87 -0.93 7.14 13.08
C ILE A 87 -0.84 8.61 12.71
N ASP A 88 0.20 8.99 11.97
CA ASP A 88 0.42 10.35 11.46
C ASP A 88 0.05 10.43 9.98
N VAL A 89 -0.70 11.46 9.59
CA VAL A 89 -1.20 11.68 8.23
C VAL A 89 -0.36 12.75 7.54
N ASN A 90 0.28 12.37 6.45
CA ASN A 90 1.14 13.27 5.68
C ASN A 90 0.60 13.51 4.26
N SER A 91 0.52 14.77 3.84
CA SER A 91 0.06 15.15 2.50
C SER A 91 1.08 14.88 1.38
N GLY A 92 2.35 14.63 1.75
CA GLY A 92 3.43 14.55 0.77
C GLY A 92 3.72 15.89 0.08
N ASN A 93 4.47 15.83 -1.03
CA ASN A 93 4.83 17.03 -1.82
C ASN A 93 3.66 17.47 -2.71
N ARG A 94 2.60 18.02 -2.12
CA ARG A 94 1.49 18.61 -2.88
C ARG A 94 1.63 20.12 -2.96
N SER A 95 1.90 20.62 -4.16
CA SER A 95 1.75 22.02 -4.53
C SER A 95 0.64 22.17 -5.57
N ASN A 96 -0.62 21.89 -5.19
CA ASN A 96 -1.74 22.23 -6.07
C ASN A 96 -2.09 23.72 -5.88
N LYS A 97 -1.70 24.51 -6.87
CA LYS A 97 -2.00 25.96 -6.92
C LYS A 97 -3.48 26.28 -7.18
N ALA A 98 -4.35 25.30 -7.37
CA ALA A 98 -5.73 25.49 -7.83
C ALA A 98 -6.83 25.29 -6.76
N SER A 99 -6.52 24.69 -5.61
CA SER A 99 -7.48 24.49 -4.51
C SER A 99 -7.01 25.21 -3.25
N SER A 100 -7.94 25.61 -2.37
CA SER A 100 -7.55 26.18 -1.08
C SER A 100 -6.77 25.14 -0.24
N GLN A 101 -5.84 25.59 0.57
CA GLN A 101 -5.07 24.71 1.46
C GLN A 101 -6.00 23.89 2.38
N ALA A 102 -7.11 24.49 2.82
CA ALA A 102 -8.11 23.85 3.67
C ALA A 102 -8.85 22.70 2.96
N ASP A 103 -9.21 22.87 1.68
CA ASP A 103 -9.89 21.83 0.90
C ASP A 103 -8.92 20.68 0.59
N THR A 104 -7.66 20.99 0.34
CA THR A 104 -6.61 19.98 0.14
C THR A 104 -6.38 19.16 1.42
N ALA A 105 -6.37 19.80 2.59
CA ALA A 105 -6.25 19.10 3.87
C ALA A 105 -7.44 18.14 4.11
N LEU A 106 -8.66 18.61 3.89
CA LEU A 106 -9.84 17.75 4.01
C LEU A 106 -9.79 16.57 3.05
N GLU A 107 -9.45 16.79 1.78
CA GLU A 107 -9.35 15.70 0.78
C GLU A 107 -8.33 14.63 1.20
N VAL A 108 -7.16 15.04 1.68
CA VAL A 108 -6.13 14.10 2.16
C VAL A 108 -6.62 13.35 3.39
N ASN A 109 -7.26 14.04 4.33
CA ASN A 109 -7.78 13.43 5.54
C ASN A 109 -8.90 12.40 5.26
N LEU A 110 -9.76 12.64 4.27
CA LEU A 110 -10.78 11.66 3.85
C LEU A 110 -10.13 10.40 3.25
N ILE A 111 -9.13 10.58 2.37
CA ILE A 111 -8.36 9.45 1.82
C ILE A 111 -7.66 8.68 2.96
N ALA A 112 -7.08 9.40 3.90
CA ALA A 112 -6.43 8.81 5.06
C ALA A 112 -7.41 8.03 5.95
N ALA A 113 -8.61 8.55 6.18
CA ALA A 113 -9.63 7.88 6.97
C ALA A 113 -10.02 6.51 6.39
N SER A 114 -10.21 6.42 5.07
CA SER A 114 -10.50 5.15 4.39
C SER A 114 -9.32 4.17 4.52
N GLU A 115 -8.08 4.64 4.32
CA GLU A 115 -6.90 3.80 4.46
C GLU A 115 -6.66 3.37 5.91
N ILE A 116 -6.89 4.24 6.90
CA ILE A 116 -6.79 3.91 8.33
C ILE A 116 -7.78 2.80 8.68
N ALA A 117 -9.05 2.91 8.28
CA ALA A 117 -10.04 1.87 8.50
C ALA A 117 -9.58 0.51 7.92
N ARG A 118 -9.02 0.53 6.70
CA ARG A 118 -8.45 -0.65 6.06
C ARG A 118 -7.25 -1.21 6.85
N GLN A 119 -6.33 -0.36 7.31
CA GLN A 119 -5.14 -0.77 8.05
C GLN A 119 -5.47 -1.37 9.42
N LEU A 120 -6.45 -0.81 10.13
CA LEU A 120 -6.90 -1.35 11.43
C LEU A 120 -7.42 -2.79 11.29
N GLN A 121 -8.16 -3.07 10.21
CA GLN A 121 -8.66 -4.42 9.91
C GLN A 121 -7.53 -5.34 9.40
N LEU A 122 -6.71 -4.86 8.47
CA LEU A 122 -5.66 -5.66 7.82
C LEU A 122 -4.59 -6.14 8.82
N ARG A 123 -4.18 -5.25 9.74
CA ARG A 123 -3.19 -5.55 10.79
C ARG A 123 -3.80 -6.13 12.06
N ASP A 124 -5.12 -6.20 12.13
CA ASP A 124 -5.89 -6.55 13.35
C ASP A 124 -5.49 -5.68 14.57
N MET A 125 -5.25 -4.38 14.31
CA MET A 125 -4.85 -3.43 15.34
C MET A 125 -5.97 -3.23 16.35
N GLY A 126 -5.68 -3.44 17.63
CA GLY A 126 -6.65 -3.30 18.71
C GLY A 126 -6.07 -2.53 19.90
N GLY A 127 -6.92 -2.03 20.78
CA GLY A 127 -6.55 -1.18 21.89
C GLY A 127 -6.84 0.28 21.61
N ILE A 128 -5.96 1.18 22.05
CA ILE A 128 -6.08 2.64 21.86
C ILE A 128 -5.27 3.01 20.61
N ILE A 129 -5.91 3.68 19.66
CA ILE A 129 -5.30 4.21 18.46
C ILE A 129 -5.52 5.72 18.45
N VAL A 130 -4.45 6.48 18.30
CA VAL A 130 -4.48 7.94 18.16
C VAL A 130 -4.06 8.28 16.73
N VAL A 131 -4.91 9.01 16.04
CA VAL A 131 -4.63 9.47 14.67
C VAL A 131 -4.44 10.97 14.69
N ASP A 132 -3.32 11.41 14.12
CA ASP A 132 -3.00 12.83 13.90
C ASP A 132 -3.32 13.18 12.44
N PHE A 133 -4.50 13.76 12.22
CA PHE A 133 -4.94 14.24 10.92
C PHE A 133 -4.39 15.63 10.64
N ILE A 134 -4.24 15.98 9.37
CA ILE A 134 -3.84 17.32 8.95
C ILE A 134 -4.85 18.33 9.53
N ASP A 135 -4.34 19.43 10.07
CA ASP A 135 -5.14 20.47 10.71
C ASP A 135 -6.32 20.96 9.85
N MET A 136 -7.49 21.04 10.49
CA MET A 136 -8.73 21.53 9.89
C MET A 136 -9.28 22.71 10.68
N HIS A 137 -9.27 23.87 10.09
CA HIS A 137 -9.70 25.12 10.76
C HIS A 137 -11.20 25.18 11.04
N THR A 138 -12.03 24.57 10.17
CA THR A 138 -13.50 24.65 10.28
C THR A 138 -14.09 23.45 11.03
N ALA A 139 -15.13 23.69 11.81
CA ALA A 139 -15.90 22.64 12.47
C ALA A 139 -16.60 21.72 11.46
N GLU A 140 -17.00 22.28 10.32
CA GLU A 140 -17.64 21.53 9.22
C GLU A 140 -16.70 20.46 8.64
N HIS A 141 -15.43 20.79 8.37
CA HIS A 141 -14.44 19.84 7.88
C HIS A 141 -14.18 18.71 8.89
N ARG A 142 -14.08 19.05 10.18
CA ARG A 142 -13.92 18.06 11.25
C ARG A 142 -15.12 17.12 11.33
N GLN A 143 -16.33 17.66 11.17
CA GLN A 143 -17.56 16.85 11.17
C GLN A 143 -17.60 15.91 9.94
N LYS A 144 -17.29 16.41 8.73
CA LYS A 144 -17.21 15.60 7.51
C LYS A 144 -16.19 14.46 7.65
N LEU A 145 -15.01 14.74 8.20
CA LEU A 145 -14.02 13.71 8.47
C LEU A 145 -14.56 12.65 9.44
N TYR A 146 -15.18 13.09 10.54
CA TYR A 146 -15.72 12.19 11.54
C TYR A 146 -16.81 11.25 10.97
N GLU A 147 -17.72 11.80 10.20
CA GLU A 147 -18.79 11.02 9.55
C GLU A 147 -18.24 10.04 8.54
N HIS A 148 -17.25 10.46 7.73
CA HIS A 148 -16.60 9.60 6.77
C HIS A 148 -15.84 8.46 7.45
N LEU A 149 -15.03 8.73 8.48
CA LEU A 149 -14.31 7.69 9.23
C LEU A 149 -15.28 6.70 9.88
N ARG A 150 -16.41 7.17 10.43
CA ARG A 150 -17.45 6.30 10.97
C ARG A 150 -18.08 5.41 9.90
N ALA A 151 -18.33 5.94 8.71
CA ALA A 151 -18.89 5.18 7.59
C ALA A 151 -17.91 4.07 7.14
N GLU A 152 -16.63 4.40 6.99
CA GLU A 152 -15.58 3.43 6.64
C GLU A 152 -15.42 2.33 7.69
N MET A 153 -15.45 2.71 8.97
CA MET A 153 -15.35 1.76 10.07
C MET A 153 -16.62 0.94 10.31
N ALA A 154 -17.77 1.30 9.73
CA ALA A 154 -19.02 0.53 9.87
C ALA A 154 -18.93 -0.88 9.28
N PHE A 155 -18.00 -1.12 8.36
CA PHE A 155 -17.73 -2.45 7.79
C PHE A 155 -16.87 -3.33 8.71
N ASP A 156 -16.24 -2.76 9.74
CA ASP A 156 -15.47 -3.53 10.73
C ASP A 156 -16.39 -4.21 11.71
N LYS A 157 -16.41 -5.54 11.67
CA LYS A 157 -17.21 -6.39 12.58
C LYS A 157 -16.71 -6.35 14.03
N THR A 158 -15.49 -5.85 14.25
CA THR A 158 -14.88 -5.76 15.59
C THR A 158 -15.45 -4.56 16.34
N LYS A 159 -15.78 -4.75 17.59
CA LYS A 159 -16.34 -3.69 18.44
C LYS A 159 -15.37 -2.53 18.60
N HIS A 160 -15.79 -1.34 18.22
CA HIS A 160 -14.96 -0.14 18.25
C HIS A 160 -15.76 1.11 18.62
N LYS A 161 -15.05 2.15 19.04
CA LYS A 161 -15.61 3.48 19.33
C LYS A 161 -14.66 4.54 18.80
N ILE A 162 -15.19 5.54 18.12
CA ILE A 162 -14.46 6.68 17.57
C ILE A 162 -14.93 7.93 18.30
N LEU A 163 -13.99 8.73 18.81
CA LEU A 163 -14.29 10.05 19.37
C LEU A 163 -14.21 11.11 18.26
N PRO A 164 -15.03 12.16 18.35
CA PRO A 164 -14.95 13.29 17.40
C PRO A 164 -13.55 13.91 17.38
N PRO A 165 -13.08 14.44 16.24
CA PRO A 165 -11.80 15.11 16.12
C PRO A 165 -11.69 16.27 17.11
N SER A 166 -10.56 16.39 17.78
CA SER A 166 -10.21 17.56 18.58
C SER A 166 -10.05 18.81 17.72
N LYS A 167 -9.90 19.98 18.35
CA LYS A 167 -9.60 21.23 17.61
C LYS A 167 -8.27 21.18 16.86
N PHE A 168 -7.35 20.29 17.28
CA PHE A 168 -6.02 20.08 16.72
C PHE A 168 -5.94 18.88 15.75
N GLY A 169 -7.07 18.36 15.25
CA GLY A 169 -7.07 17.26 14.30
C GLY A 169 -6.93 15.85 14.89
N LEU A 170 -6.66 15.72 16.20
CA LEU A 170 -6.49 14.41 16.83
C LEU A 170 -7.81 13.65 16.94
N VAL A 171 -7.79 12.40 16.49
CA VAL A 171 -8.90 11.43 16.61
C VAL A 171 -8.44 10.25 17.45
N GLN A 172 -9.23 9.90 18.47
CA GLN A 172 -9.02 8.70 19.25
C GLN A 172 -10.01 7.62 18.83
N ILE A 173 -9.47 6.42 18.57
CA ILE A 173 -10.22 5.21 18.27
C ILE A 173 -9.90 4.17 19.34
N THR A 174 -10.92 3.51 19.89
CA THR A 174 -10.73 2.30 20.68
C THR A 174 -11.33 1.12 19.92
N ARG A 175 -10.55 0.05 19.72
CA ARG A 175 -10.96 -1.16 19.02
C ARG A 175 -10.65 -2.38 19.89
N GLN A 176 -11.60 -3.29 20.01
CA GLN A 176 -11.43 -4.50 20.80
C GLN A 176 -10.27 -5.35 20.25
N ARG A 177 -9.41 -5.87 21.11
CA ARG A 177 -8.39 -6.86 20.73
C ARG A 177 -9.06 -8.22 20.63
N VAL A 178 -9.24 -8.73 19.42
CA VAL A 178 -9.84 -10.04 19.15
C VAL A 178 -8.77 -11.08 18.90
N ARG A 179 -7.68 -10.69 18.26
CA ARG A 179 -6.51 -11.51 17.91
C ARG A 179 -5.23 -10.76 18.22
N PRO A 180 -4.08 -11.44 18.30
CA PRO A 180 -2.80 -10.76 18.27
C PRO A 180 -2.65 -9.95 16.99
N GLU A 181 -2.05 -8.77 17.10
CA GLU A 181 -1.76 -7.93 15.95
C GLU A 181 -0.86 -8.66 14.95
N LEU A 182 -1.16 -8.52 13.66
CA LEU A 182 -0.35 -9.10 12.60
C LEU A 182 0.85 -8.19 12.27
N VAL A 183 2.00 -8.58 12.77
CA VAL A 183 3.27 -7.89 12.49
C VAL A 183 4.05 -8.67 11.44
N ILE A 184 4.24 -8.07 10.27
CA ILE A 184 5.03 -8.66 9.18
C ILE A 184 6.31 -7.85 9.01
N LYS A 185 7.46 -8.51 9.03
CA LYS A 185 8.74 -7.86 8.72
C LYS A 185 8.76 -7.47 7.24
N THR A 186 8.80 -6.18 6.98
CA THR A 186 8.88 -5.61 5.63
C THR A 186 10.29 -5.13 5.27
N GLN A 187 11.18 -5.09 6.28
CA GLN A 187 12.57 -4.67 6.13
C GLN A 187 13.45 -5.86 5.71
N GLU A 188 14.49 -5.57 4.95
CA GLU A 188 15.48 -6.52 4.47
C GLU A 188 16.88 -6.11 4.96
N PRO A 189 17.84 -7.06 5.09
CA PRO A 189 19.21 -6.71 5.45
C PRO A 189 19.79 -5.66 4.50
N ASN A 190 20.46 -4.66 5.05
CA ASN A 190 21.08 -3.61 4.24
C ASN A 190 22.24 -4.17 3.41
N PRO A 191 22.16 -4.21 2.07
CA PRO A 191 23.23 -4.76 1.24
C PRO A 191 24.49 -3.88 1.20
N SER A 192 24.40 -2.65 1.67
CA SER A 192 25.52 -1.68 1.67
C SER A 192 26.14 -1.44 3.06
N GLY A 193 25.71 -2.17 4.10
CA GLY A 193 26.19 -1.97 5.46
C GLY A 193 25.42 -2.74 6.53
N ASN A 194 25.57 -2.31 7.78
CA ASN A 194 24.86 -2.89 8.90
C ASN A 194 23.45 -2.34 9.01
N GLY A 195 22.53 -3.15 9.59
CA GLY A 195 21.13 -2.78 9.84
C GLY A 195 20.15 -3.30 8.79
N GLU A 196 18.91 -2.87 8.91
CA GLU A 196 17.81 -3.25 8.03
C GLU A 196 17.33 -2.01 7.24
N VAL A 197 16.88 -2.24 6.02
CA VAL A 197 16.34 -1.22 5.12
C VAL A 197 14.98 -1.67 4.57
N GLU A 198 14.16 -0.73 4.13
CA GLU A 198 12.92 -1.07 3.41
C GLU A 198 13.22 -1.92 2.17
N ALA A 199 12.38 -2.91 1.93
CA ALA A 199 12.52 -3.76 0.76
C ALA A 199 12.44 -2.94 -0.56
N PRO A 200 13.25 -3.27 -1.58
CA PRO A 200 13.24 -2.58 -2.88
C PRO A 200 11.85 -2.49 -3.52
N ILE A 201 11.00 -3.46 -3.24
CA ILE A 201 9.65 -3.52 -3.80
C ILE A 201 8.77 -2.34 -3.33
N VAL A 202 9.00 -1.80 -2.13
CA VAL A 202 8.26 -0.62 -1.61
C VAL A 202 8.63 0.64 -2.39
N LEU A 203 9.90 0.72 -2.84
CA LEU A 203 10.38 1.84 -3.65
C LEU A 203 9.70 1.88 -5.03
N LEU A 204 9.26 0.73 -5.55
CA LEU A 204 8.58 0.65 -6.85
C LEU A 204 7.35 1.55 -6.94
N ASP A 205 6.52 1.56 -5.90
CA ASP A 205 5.29 2.36 -5.90
C ASP A 205 5.60 3.87 -6.00
N LYS A 206 6.65 4.31 -5.30
CA LYS A 206 7.13 5.70 -5.37
C LYS A 206 7.67 6.02 -6.77
N ILE A 207 8.51 5.15 -7.33
CA ILE A 207 9.06 5.31 -8.68
C ILE A 207 7.95 5.34 -9.73
N GLU A 208 6.99 4.42 -9.65
CA GLU A 208 5.87 4.36 -10.60
C GLU A 208 4.96 5.57 -10.50
N ALA A 209 4.66 6.05 -9.30
CA ALA A 209 3.86 7.26 -9.11
C ALA A 209 4.51 8.51 -9.72
N ASP A 210 5.84 8.62 -9.59
CA ASP A 210 6.57 9.73 -10.19
C ASP A 210 6.74 9.58 -11.71
N LEU A 211 6.91 8.34 -12.21
CA LEU A 211 6.88 8.06 -13.65
C LEU A 211 5.52 8.42 -14.27
N ASP A 212 4.41 8.07 -13.62
CA ASP A 212 3.08 8.42 -14.10
C ASP A 212 2.94 9.95 -14.24
N LYS A 213 3.41 10.74 -13.27
CA LYS A 213 3.41 12.22 -13.34
C LYS A 213 4.27 12.75 -14.50
N LEU A 214 5.51 12.24 -14.63
CA LEU A 214 6.44 12.66 -15.67
C LEU A 214 5.94 12.34 -17.09
N ILE A 215 5.28 11.19 -17.25
CA ILE A 215 4.75 10.75 -18.55
C ILE A 215 3.49 11.55 -18.90
N LEU A 216 2.60 11.81 -17.93
CA LEU A 216 1.40 12.62 -18.13
C LEU A 216 1.75 14.07 -18.52
N SER A 217 2.84 14.62 -18.00
CA SER A 217 3.28 15.98 -18.33
C SER A 217 3.68 16.15 -19.80
N LYS A 218 3.94 15.05 -20.53
CA LYS A 218 4.40 14.99 -21.94
C LYS A 218 5.64 15.84 -22.27
N LYS A 219 6.31 16.43 -21.26
CA LYS A 219 7.43 17.36 -21.44
C LYS A 219 8.75 16.66 -21.84
N HIS A 220 8.87 15.35 -21.56
CA HIS A 220 10.13 14.64 -21.72
C HIS A 220 9.99 13.45 -22.67
N GLN A 221 10.78 13.47 -23.76
CA GLN A 221 10.80 12.35 -24.73
C GLN A 221 11.57 11.14 -24.20
N LYS A 222 12.68 11.37 -23.51
CA LYS A 222 13.52 10.32 -22.93
C LYS A 222 13.63 10.53 -21.42
N ILE A 223 13.32 9.50 -20.65
CA ILE A 223 13.40 9.48 -19.20
C ILE A 223 14.48 8.47 -18.80
N VAL A 224 15.36 8.89 -17.92
CA VAL A 224 16.41 8.07 -17.32
C VAL A 224 16.18 8.01 -15.81
N LEU A 225 16.08 6.81 -15.26
CA LEU A 225 16.02 6.56 -13.83
C LEU A 225 17.45 6.33 -13.32
N ASN A 226 17.93 7.20 -12.44
CA ASN A 226 19.17 7.03 -11.71
C ASN A 226 18.85 6.43 -10.34
N THR A 227 19.56 5.38 -9.93
CA THR A 227 19.31 4.72 -8.65
C THR A 227 20.51 3.90 -8.19
N HIS A 228 20.51 3.44 -6.94
CA HIS A 228 21.55 2.57 -6.41
C HIS A 228 21.71 1.29 -7.24
N PRO A 229 22.94 0.74 -7.44
CA PRO A 229 23.19 -0.45 -8.27
C PRO A 229 22.33 -1.65 -7.93
N PHE A 230 22.10 -1.91 -6.65
CA PHE A 230 21.25 -3.01 -6.21
C PHE A 230 19.80 -2.84 -6.66
N ILE A 231 19.24 -1.65 -6.55
CA ILE A 231 17.90 -1.33 -7.05
C ILE A 231 17.84 -1.47 -8.56
N ALA A 232 18.86 -0.97 -9.28
CA ALA A 232 18.96 -1.13 -10.73
C ALA A 232 18.98 -2.61 -11.15
N ALA A 233 19.70 -3.47 -10.43
CA ALA A 233 19.73 -4.91 -10.65
C ALA A 233 18.36 -5.54 -10.36
N TYR A 234 17.71 -5.17 -9.27
CA TYR A 234 16.37 -5.62 -8.91
C TYR A 234 15.34 -5.28 -9.99
N LEU A 235 15.34 -4.05 -10.51
CA LEU A 235 14.42 -3.59 -11.56
C LEU A 235 14.60 -4.31 -12.90
N ARG A 236 15.79 -4.86 -13.15
CA ARG A 236 16.12 -5.61 -14.38
C ARG A 236 15.95 -7.11 -14.22
N LYS A 237 15.80 -7.62 -12.98
CA LYS A 237 15.67 -9.05 -12.69
C LYS A 237 14.29 -9.58 -13.14
N GLY A 238 14.29 -10.84 -13.58
CA GLY A 238 13.07 -11.56 -13.97
C GLY A 238 12.65 -11.40 -15.43
N THR A 239 11.69 -12.22 -15.86
CA THR A 239 11.13 -12.19 -17.22
C THR A 239 9.61 -12.35 -17.12
N PRO A 240 8.81 -11.30 -17.38
CA PRO A 240 9.26 -9.93 -17.69
C PRO A 240 9.79 -9.18 -16.47
N SER A 241 10.88 -8.46 -16.63
CA SER A 241 11.42 -7.56 -15.60
C SER A 241 10.50 -6.36 -15.34
N VAL A 242 10.73 -5.65 -14.21
CA VAL A 242 9.97 -4.42 -13.91
C VAL A 242 10.14 -3.39 -15.04
N GLN A 243 11.36 -3.23 -15.53
CA GLN A 243 11.66 -2.36 -16.67
C GLN A 243 10.87 -2.73 -17.93
N GLN A 244 10.72 -4.03 -18.24
CA GLN A 244 9.91 -4.51 -19.36
C GLN A 244 8.41 -4.28 -19.12
N LYS A 245 7.92 -4.47 -17.90
CA LYS A 245 6.53 -4.15 -17.53
C LYS A 245 6.24 -2.66 -17.72
N TRP A 246 7.16 -1.77 -17.37
CA TRP A 246 7.03 -0.35 -17.63
C TRP A 246 7.00 -0.03 -19.13
N PHE A 247 7.82 -0.69 -19.94
CA PHE A 247 7.77 -0.51 -21.40
C PHE A 247 6.40 -0.90 -21.96
N ILE A 248 5.81 -2.01 -21.50
CA ILE A 248 4.46 -2.44 -21.92
C ILE A 248 3.40 -1.41 -21.48
N LYS A 249 3.49 -0.91 -20.23
CA LYS A 249 2.53 0.05 -19.64
C LYS A 249 2.60 1.42 -20.32
N TYR A 250 3.81 1.95 -20.45
CA TYR A 250 4.02 3.35 -20.88
C TYR A 250 4.33 3.53 -22.35
N LYS A 251 4.61 2.44 -23.07
CA LYS A 251 5.10 2.46 -24.46
C LYS A 251 6.38 3.29 -24.65
N LYS A 252 7.13 3.46 -23.56
CA LYS A 252 8.42 4.16 -23.50
C LYS A 252 9.45 3.32 -22.76
N TRP A 253 10.66 3.22 -23.32
CA TRP A 253 11.75 2.55 -22.64
C TRP A 253 12.37 3.49 -21.60
N ILE A 254 12.27 3.16 -20.34
CA ILE A 254 12.88 3.90 -19.23
C ILE A 254 14.30 3.34 -19.04
N LYS A 255 15.32 4.15 -19.36
CA LYS A 255 16.70 3.74 -19.14
C LYS A 255 17.02 3.78 -17.64
N ILE A 256 17.58 2.72 -17.10
CA ILE A 256 17.99 2.66 -15.69
C ILE A 256 19.51 2.81 -15.64
N LEU A 257 20.02 3.80 -14.90
CA LEU A 257 21.45 4.01 -14.69
C LEU A 257 21.79 3.75 -13.22
N PRO A 258 22.68 2.79 -12.94
CA PRO A 258 23.21 2.60 -11.59
C PRO A 258 24.14 3.77 -11.23
N ARG A 259 24.04 4.24 -9.99
CA ARG A 259 24.87 5.31 -9.40
C ARG A 259 25.45 4.82 -8.07
N ASP A 260 26.73 4.52 -8.02
CA ASP A 260 27.39 3.98 -6.83
C ASP A 260 27.39 4.97 -5.64
N ALA A 261 27.35 6.28 -5.95
CA ALA A 261 27.27 7.33 -4.93
C ALA A 261 25.88 7.51 -4.32
N TYR A 262 24.86 6.77 -4.78
CA TYR A 262 23.51 6.88 -4.23
C TYR A 262 23.34 6.01 -3.00
N GLN A 263 22.65 6.55 -1.99
CA GLN A 263 22.16 5.75 -0.88
C GLN A 263 21.16 4.70 -1.38
N TYR A 264 21.02 3.61 -0.66
CA TYR A 264 20.29 2.40 -1.08
C TYR A 264 18.89 2.65 -1.67
N LEU A 265 18.07 3.52 -1.05
CA LEU A 265 16.72 3.82 -1.53
C LEU A 265 16.63 5.16 -2.31
N ARG A 266 17.75 5.78 -2.61
CA ARG A 266 17.75 7.02 -3.37
C ARG A 266 17.53 6.76 -4.85
N TYR A 267 16.66 7.55 -5.46
CA TYR A 267 16.47 7.62 -6.90
C TYR A 267 16.13 9.03 -7.34
N ASP A 268 16.35 9.33 -8.59
CA ASP A 268 15.88 10.52 -9.28
C ASP A 268 15.72 10.25 -10.78
N PHE A 269 15.07 11.18 -11.46
CA PHE A 269 14.90 11.13 -12.89
C PHE A 269 15.71 12.22 -13.57
N SER A 270 16.27 11.90 -14.75
CA SER A 270 16.97 12.85 -15.62
C SER A 270 16.50 12.70 -17.06
N ASN A 271 16.70 13.76 -17.85
CA ASN A 271 16.52 13.71 -19.29
C ASN A 271 17.74 13.07 -19.99
N ALA A 272 17.74 13.05 -21.33
CA ALA A 272 18.86 12.50 -22.12
C ALA A 272 20.16 13.26 -21.94
N GLN A 273 20.12 14.52 -21.54
CA GLN A 273 21.24 15.41 -21.30
C GLN A 273 21.80 15.29 -19.87
N GLY A 274 21.15 14.51 -18.99
CA GLY A 274 21.54 14.33 -17.60
C GLY A 274 21.00 15.39 -16.66
N GLU A 275 20.14 16.29 -17.12
CA GLU A 275 19.47 17.28 -16.26
C GLU A 275 18.34 16.63 -15.47
N HIS A 276 18.25 16.95 -14.18
CA HIS A 276 17.19 16.44 -13.30
C HIS A 276 15.80 16.91 -13.75
N ILE A 277 14.85 15.99 -13.81
CA ILE A 277 13.44 16.25 -14.13
C ILE A 277 12.56 15.90 -12.93
N LYS A 278 11.61 16.77 -12.64
CA LYS A 278 10.63 16.59 -11.55
C LYS A 278 9.20 16.62 -12.09
#